data_463716a15194b58749e2a80165765749
#
_entry.id   463716a15194b58749e2a80165765749
#
_cell.length_a   1.000
_cell.length_b   1.000
_cell.length_c   1.000
_cell.angle_alpha   90.00
_cell.angle_beta   90.00
_cell.angle_gamma   90.00
#
_symmetry.space_group_name_H-M   'P 1'
#
loop_
_entity.id
_entity.type
_entity.pdbx_description
1 polymer ?
#
loop_
_entity_poly.entity_id
_entity_poly.type
_entity_poly.pdbx_seq_one_letter_code
_entity_poly.pdbx_strand_id
1 'polypeptide(L)'
;MEQRHRARLLIADDHTLLAEACKNLLEPEFEVVGIVDNGRALLRMAGEMKPEVVILDIAMPQLNGLDAGDQIKHMLPRTKLVYLTVNMSPEVAAEAFRRGASGYVVKTSAAAELVTAIRRALKSESYLSPLITKETVDYLLRSRHHYVAEKRITRRQGEILQLLAEGKSMKEVAAILDVKPGTVAFHKYRIMETLGLKTNSELIQYALKHHLIG
;
A
#
# COMPACT_ATOMS: atom_id res chain seq x y z
N MET A 1 -34.06 3.77 19.54
CA MET A 1 -32.82 2.91 19.30
C MET A 1 -31.86 3.77 18.52
N GLU A 2 -30.82 4.31 19.16
CA GLU A 2 -29.76 5.00 18.44
C GLU A 2 -29.10 4.00 17.47
N GLN A 3 -29.13 4.31 16.18
CA GLN A 3 -28.33 3.59 15.19
C GLN A 3 -26.87 3.77 15.60
N ARG A 4 -26.25 2.73 16.18
CA ARG A 4 -24.82 2.72 16.44
C ARG A 4 -24.11 3.01 15.12
N HIS A 5 -23.40 4.13 15.06
CA HIS A 5 -22.56 4.46 13.92
C HIS A 5 -21.58 3.32 13.68
N ARG A 6 -21.68 2.66 12.53
CA ARG A 6 -20.76 1.61 12.09
C ARG A 6 -19.65 2.29 11.29
N ALA A 7 -18.41 2.07 11.69
CA ALA A 7 -17.27 2.66 10.98
C ALA A 7 -17.23 2.15 9.53
N ARG A 8 -16.96 3.09 8.60
CA ARG A 8 -16.95 2.83 7.15
C ARG A 8 -15.56 2.36 6.70
N LEU A 9 -15.52 1.17 6.10
CA LEU A 9 -14.30 0.49 5.68
C LEU A 9 -14.25 0.39 4.16
N LEU A 10 -13.08 0.62 3.57
CA LEU A 10 -12.78 0.35 2.16
C LEU A 10 -11.69 -0.72 2.09
N ILE A 11 -11.88 -1.77 1.29
CA ILE A 11 -10.93 -2.87 1.12
C ILE A 11 -10.27 -2.74 -0.26
N ALA A 12 -8.95 -2.91 -0.30
CA ALA A 12 -8.16 -2.93 -1.52
C ALA A 12 -7.23 -4.15 -1.52
N ASP A 13 -7.56 -5.13 -2.35
CA ASP A 13 -6.81 -6.38 -2.52
C ASP A 13 -7.12 -6.96 -3.91
N ASP A 14 -6.12 -7.32 -4.68
CA ASP A 14 -6.28 -7.93 -6.01
C ASP A 14 -6.66 -9.41 -5.93
N HIS A 15 -6.62 -10.00 -4.73
CA HIS A 15 -7.09 -11.36 -4.45
C HIS A 15 -8.59 -11.33 -4.09
N THR A 16 -9.46 -11.39 -5.08
CA THR A 16 -10.93 -11.25 -4.93
C THR A 16 -11.53 -12.14 -3.84
N LEU A 17 -11.12 -13.43 -3.76
CA LEU A 17 -11.62 -14.36 -2.74
C LEU A 17 -11.28 -13.92 -1.32
N LEU A 18 -10.07 -13.38 -1.11
CA LEU A 18 -9.65 -12.89 0.19
C LEU A 18 -10.39 -11.60 0.55
N ALA A 19 -10.53 -10.68 -0.40
CA ALA A 19 -11.27 -9.43 -0.20
C ALA A 19 -12.73 -9.70 0.22
N GLU A 20 -13.42 -10.63 -0.44
CA GLU A 20 -14.77 -11.05 -0.08
C GLU A 20 -14.81 -11.77 1.30
N ALA A 21 -13.84 -12.61 1.61
CA ALA A 21 -13.74 -13.24 2.94
C ALA A 21 -13.55 -12.19 4.05
N CYS A 22 -12.69 -11.19 3.83
CA CYS A 22 -12.51 -10.07 4.74
C CYS A 22 -13.79 -9.26 4.91
N LYS A 23 -14.52 -8.97 3.82
CA LYS A 23 -15.80 -8.30 3.88
C LYS A 23 -16.78 -9.06 4.76
N ASN A 24 -16.99 -10.35 4.51
CA ASN A 24 -17.89 -11.19 5.31
C ASN A 24 -17.49 -11.23 6.80
N LEU A 25 -16.21 -11.24 7.10
CA LEU A 25 -15.68 -11.19 8.48
C LEU A 25 -16.01 -9.85 9.16
N LEU A 26 -16.01 -8.75 8.42
CA LEU A 26 -16.10 -7.39 8.95
C LEU A 26 -17.52 -6.84 8.99
N GLU A 27 -18.41 -7.25 8.09
CA GLU A 27 -19.80 -6.77 8.00
C GLU A 27 -20.65 -6.93 9.27
N PRO A 28 -20.43 -7.92 10.17
CA PRO A 28 -21.17 -7.97 11.43
C PRO A 28 -20.95 -6.73 12.33
N GLU A 29 -19.81 -6.05 12.22
CA GLU A 29 -19.45 -4.93 13.10
C GLU A 29 -19.28 -3.60 12.38
N PHE A 30 -18.82 -3.63 11.13
CA PHE A 30 -18.47 -2.45 10.34
C PHE A 30 -19.31 -2.34 9.07
N GLU A 31 -19.28 -1.19 8.41
CA GLU A 31 -19.87 -0.97 7.08
C GLU A 31 -18.77 -1.04 6.01
N VAL A 32 -18.74 -2.10 5.20
CA VAL A 32 -17.82 -2.18 4.07
C VAL A 32 -18.42 -1.41 2.90
N VAL A 33 -17.87 -0.25 2.59
CA VAL A 33 -18.39 0.68 1.56
C VAL A 33 -17.92 0.35 0.16
N GLY A 34 -16.94 -0.57 0.01
CA GLY A 34 -16.49 -1.03 -1.28
C GLY A 34 -15.28 -1.96 -1.19
N ILE A 35 -15.03 -2.65 -2.31
CA ILE A 35 -13.84 -3.45 -2.57
C ILE A 35 -13.25 -2.99 -3.90
N VAL A 36 -11.93 -2.86 -3.97
CA VAL A 36 -11.19 -2.54 -5.19
C VAL A 36 -9.97 -3.45 -5.30
N ASP A 37 -9.48 -3.64 -6.51
CA ASP A 37 -8.43 -4.61 -6.86
C ASP A 37 -7.08 -3.97 -7.24
N ASN A 38 -6.97 -2.65 -7.13
CA ASN A 38 -5.73 -1.93 -7.47
C ASN A 38 -5.65 -0.58 -6.77
N GLY A 39 -4.42 -0.06 -6.63
CA GLY A 39 -4.18 1.19 -5.90
C GLY A 39 -4.80 2.44 -6.53
N ARG A 40 -4.97 2.48 -7.86
CA ARG A 40 -5.60 3.64 -8.53
C ARG A 40 -7.10 3.68 -8.30
N ALA A 41 -7.77 2.53 -8.37
CA ALA A 41 -9.18 2.42 -8.00
C ALA A 41 -9.39 2.76 -6.53
N LEU A 42 -8.43 2.36 -5.66
CA LEU A 42 -8.46 2.70 -4.25
C LEU A 42 -8.44 4.22 -4.01
N LEU A 43 -7.54 4.95 -4.66
CA LEU A 43 -7.47 6.41 -4.51
C LEU A 43 -8.76 7.11 -4.94
N ARG A 44 -9.34 6.70 -6.08
CA ARG A 44 -10.58 7.26 -6.58
C ARG A 44 -11.73 7.01 -5.61
N MET A 45 -11.95 5.74 -5.23
CA MET A 45 -13.05 5.36 -4.35
C MET A 45 -12.88 5.95 -2.94
N ALA A 46 -11.66 6.01 -2.40
CA ALA A 46 -11.40 6.66 -1.12
C ALA A 46 -11.78 8.16 -1.13
N GLY A 47 -11.50 8.86 -2.23
CA GLY A 47 -11.88 10.27 -2.40
C GLY A 47 -13.40 10.48 -2.41
N GLU A 48 -14.14 9.57 -3.03
CA GLU A 48 -15.60 9.59 -3.14
C GLU A 48 -16.27 9.17 -1.82
N MET A 49 -15.86 8.03 -1.26
CA MET A 49 -16.49 7.39 -0.11
C MET A 49 -16.04 7.94 1.24
N LYS A 50 -14.84 8.53 1.31
CA LYS A 50 -14.22 9.07 2.54
C LYS A 50 -14.28 8.07 3.71
N PRO A 51 -13.71 6.87 3.57
CA PRO A 51 -13.76 5.83 4.58
C PRO A 51 -13.00 6.25 5.84
N GLU A 52 -13.42 5.73 7.00
CA GLU A 52 -12.71 5.92 8.27
C GLU A 52 -11.47 5.01 8.34
N VAL A 53 -11.55 3.81 7.75
CA VAL A 53 -10.44 2.88 7.66
C VAL A 53 -10.31 2.36 6.23
N VAL A 54 -9.10 2.26 5.75
CA VAL A 54 -8.74 1.53 4.52
C VAL A 54 -7.93 0.31 4.92
N ILE A 55 -8.40 -0.86 4.47
CA ILE A 55 -7.65 -2.11 4.53
C ILE A 55 -7.03 -2.31 3.16
N LEU A 56 -5.70 -2.44 3.09
CA LEU A 56 -5.03 -2.48 1.80
C LEU A 56 -3.87 -3.48 1.78
N ASP A 57 -3.79 -4.23 0.67
CA ASP A 57 -2.58 -5.02 0.40
C ASP A 57 -1.45 -4.12 -0.09
N ILE A 58 -0.22 -4.57 0.11
CA ILE A 58 0.99 -3.90 -0.40
C ILE A 58 1.21 -4.22 -1.87
N ALA A 59 1.07 -5.49 -2.25
CA ALA A 59 1.35 -5.97 -3.60
C ALA A 59 0.12 -5.83 -4.52
N MET A 60 -0.26 -4.60 -4.85
CA MET A 60 -1.37 -4.34 -5.77
C MET A 60 -0.89 -3.83 -7.13
N PRO A 61 -1.60 -4.19 -8.22
CA PRO A 61 -1.28 -3.71 -9.56
C PRO A 61 -1.54 -2.20 -9.71
N GLN A 62 -0.89 -1.59 -10.71
CA GLN A 62 -0.96 -0.19 -11.14
C GLN A 62 -0.42 0.84 -10.15
N LEU A 63 -0.59 0.63 -8.86
CA LEU A 63 -0.04 1.43 -7.76
C LEU A 63 0.00 0.56 -6.51
N ASN A 64 1.19 0.31 -5.97
CA ASN A 64 1.37 -0.52 -4.78
C ASN A 64 0.73 0.13 -3.53
N GLY A 65 0.43 -0.69 -2.52
CA GLY A 65 -0.28 -0.24 -1.34
C GLY A 65 0.48 0.79 -0.51
N LEU A 66 1.82 0.75 -0.47
CA LEU A 66 2.60 1.75 0.27
C LEU A 66 2.45 3.15 -0.35
N ASP A 67 2.56 3.23 -1.68
CA ASP A 67 2.41 4.50 -2.40
C ASP A 67 0.95 4.96 -2.44
N ALA A 68 -0.01 4.04 -2.53
CA ALA A 68 -1.44 4.35 -2.43
C ALA A 68 -1.78 4.88 -1.03
N GLY A 69 -1.31 4.21 0.02
CA GLY A 69 -1.51 4.63 1.41
C GLY A 69 -0.94 6.01 1.71
N ASP A 70 0.27 6.30 1.23
CA ASP A 70 0.89 7.63 1.35
C ASP A 70 0.01 8.71 0.69
N GLN A 71 -0.53 8.44 -0.51
CA GLN A 71 -1.44 9.36 -1.19
C GLN A 71 -2.77 9.54 -0.44
N ILE A 72 -3.33 8.47 0.13
CA ILE A 72 -4.53 8.55 0.98
C ILE A 72 -4.26 9.42 2.21
N LYS A 73 -3.12 9.25 2.89
CA LYS A 73 -2.78 10.08 4.06
C LYS A 73 -2.66 11.55 3.74
N HIS A 74 -2.20 11.90 2.53
CA HIS A 74 -2.18 13.29 2.07
C HIS A 74 -3.59 13.82 1.75
N MET A 75 -4.44 13.01 1.11
CA MET A 75 -5.79 13.39 0.69
C MET A 75 -6.79 13.36 1.84
N LEU A 76 -6.70 12.36 2.70
CA LEU A 76 -7.61 12.06 3.82
C LEU A 76 -6.80 11.80 5.11
N PRO A 77 -6.23 12.82 5.78
CA PRO A 77 -5.31 12.63 6.91
C PRO A 77 -5.89 11.87 8.10
N ARG A 78 -7.21 11.89 8.27
CA ARG A 78 -7.92 11.22 9.38
C ARG A 78 -8.17 9.74 9.12
N THR A 79 -8.20 9.30 7.86
CA THR A 79 -8.40 7.90 7.47
C THR A 79 -7.29 7.04 8.04
N LYS A 80 -7.65 5.94 8.69
CA LYS A 80 -6.72 4.96 9.24
C LYS A 80 -6.34 3.95 8.17
N LEU A 81 -5.06 3.57 8.14
CA LEU A 81 -4.55 2.58 7.18
C LEU A 81 -4.20 1.30 7.93
N VAL A 82 -4.81 0.19 7.54
CA VAL A 82 -4.51 -1.15 8.04
C VAL A 82 -4.00 -1.97 6.86
N TYR A 83 -2.71 -2.26 6.84
CA TYR A 83 -2.12 -3.12 5.82
C TYR A 83 -2.44 -4.57 6.11
N LEU A 84 -2.90 -5.30 5.09
CA LEU A 84 -3.16 -6.73 5.12
C LEU A 84 -2.35 -7.38 4.00
N THR A 85 -1.26 -8.07 4.33
CA THR A 85 -0.27 -8.50 3.34
C THR A 85 0.35 -9.84 3.66
N VAL A 86 0.88 -10.53 2.66
CA VAL A 86 1.72 -11.72 2.86
C VAL A 86 3.16 -11.37 3.24
N ASN A 87 3.55 -10.11 3.08
CA ASN A 87 4.91 -9.66 3.35
C ASN A 87 5.20 -9.62 4.85
N MET A 88 6.19 -10.38 5.30
CA MET A 88 6.63 -10.44 6.69
C MET A 88 7.96 -9.71 6.94
N SER A 89 8.47 -8.93 5.94
CA SER A 89 9.71 -8.17 6.10
C SER A 89 9.56 -7.07 7.16
N PRO A 90 10.44 -7.05 8.17
CA PRO A 90 10.47 -5.96 9.16
C PRO A 90 10.66 -4.59 8.53
N GLU A 91 11.43 -4.50 7.44
CA GLU A 91 11.72 -3.27 6.72
C GLU A 91 10.46 -2.70 6.09
N VAL A 92 9.66 -3.56 5.45
CA VAL A 92 8.39 -3.17 4.80
C VAL A 92 7.37 -2.73 5.84
N ALA A 93 7.24 -3.47 6.95
CA ALA A 93 6.36 -3.10 8.04
C ALA A 93 6.77 -1.75 8.65
N ALA A 94 8.08 -1.54 8.89
CA ALA A 94 8.62 -0.28 9.38
C ALA A 94 8.34 0.88 8.42
N GLU A 95 8.47 0.66 7.10
CA GLU A 95 8.15 1.66 6.08
C GLU A 95 6.65 2.00 6.08
N ALA A 96 5.77 1.01 6.20
CA ALA A 96 4.33 1.23 6.30
C ALA A 96 4.00 2.16 7.50
N PHE A 97 4.56 1.89 8.68
CA PHE A 97 4.34 2.75 9.86
C PHE A 97 4.94 4.16 9.69
N ARG A 98 6.10 4.29 9.06
CA ARG A 98 6.68 5.62 8.75
C ARG A 98 5.79 6.45 7.82
N ARG A 99 5.05 5.79 6.91
CA ARG A 99 4.07 6.41 5.99
C ARG A 99 2.68 6.57 6.61
N GLY A 100 2.53 6.31 7.92
CA GLY A 100 1.29 6.57 8.66
C GLY A 100 0.33 5.39 8.76
N ALA A 101 0.81 4.15 8.66
CA ALA A 101 0.02 2.97 8.98
C ALA A 101 -0.50 3.04 10.42
N SER A 102 -1.74 2.61 10.60
CA SER A 102 -2.36 2.39 11.92
C SER A 102 -2.34 0.91 12.29
N GLY A 103 -2.24 0.02 11.30
CA GLY A 103 -2.14 -1.43 11.52
C GLY A 103 -1.34 -2.13 10.42
N TYR A 104 -0.71 -3.24 10.79
CA TYR A 104 -0.04 -4.15 9.87
C TYR A 104 -0.36 -5.59 10.28
N VAL A 105 -1.09 -6.30 9.43
CA VAL A 105 -1.60 -7.65 9.66
C VAL A 105 -1.10 -8.57 8.57
N VAL A 106 -0.63 -9.76 8.95
CA VAL A 106 -0.22 -10.78 7.98
C VAL A 106 -1.44 -11.55 7.50
N LYS A 107 -1.58 -11.75 6.18
CA LYS A 107 -2.76 -12.41 5.57
C LYS A 107 -3.07 -13.79 6.18
N THR A 108 -2.06 -14.54 6.60
CA THR A 108 -2.25 -15.87 7.24
C THR A 108 -2.93 -15.81 8.61
N SER A 109 -2.91 -14.67 9.28
CA SER A 109 -3.55 -14.44 10.59
C SER A 109 -4.77 -13.50 10.51
N ALA A 110 -5.20 -13.11 9.31
CA ALA A 110 -6.25 -12.12 9.09
C ALA A 110 -7.55 -12.42 9.87
N ALA A 111 -8.01 -13.67 9.86
CA ALA A 111 -9.25 -14.08 10.54
C ALA A 111 -9.23 -13.81 12.05
N ALA A 112 -8.07 -13.95 12.69
CA ALA A 112 -7.92 -13.74 14.14
C ALA A 112 -7.62 -12.28 14.51
N GLU A 113 -6.92 -11.55 13.63
CA GLU A 113 -6.29 -10.28 13.98
C GLU A 113 -6.99 -9.04 13.38
N LEU A 114 -7.62 -9.16 12.19
CA LEU A 114 -8.05 -8.00 11.40
C LEU A 114 -9.08 -7.13 12.15
N VAL A 115 -10.10 -7.74 12.79
CA VAL A 115 -11.10 -7.01 13.58
C VAL A 115 -10.44 -6.25 14.72
N THR A 116 -9.49 -6.89 15.41
CA THR A 116 -8.75 -6.26 16.53
C THR A 116 -7.88 -5.09 16.02
N ALA A 117 -7.20 -5.27 14.89
CA ALA A 117 -6.38 -4.22 14.27
C ALA A 117 -7.22 -2.99 13.90
N ILE A 118 -8.41 -3.20 13.30
CA ILE A 118 -9.33 -2.12 12.96
C ILE A 118 -9.84 -1.39 14.20
N ARG A 119 -10.26 -2.13 15.25
CA ARG A 119 -10.73 -1.54 16.51
C ARG A 119 -9.66 -0.66 17.15
N ARG A 120 -8.39 -1.11 17.16
CA ARG A 120 -7.26 -0.33 17.67
C ARG A 120 -7.00 0.90 16.80
N ALA A 121 -6.98 0.73 15.47
CA ALA A 121 -6.80 1.84 14.55
C ALA A 121 -7.82 2.96 14.76
N LEU A 122 -9.11 2.61 14.93
CA LEU A 122 -10.19 3.58 15.22
C LEU A 122 -9.98 4.33 16.53
N LYS A 123 -9.32 3.71 17.53
CA LYS A 123 -8.93 4.36 18.80
C LYS A 123 -7.61 5.14 18.70
N SER A 124 -7.03 5.24 17.49
CA SER A 124 -5.71 5.84 17.26
C SER A 124 -4.55 5.07 17.93
N GLU A 125 -4.74 3.78 18.18
CA GLU A 125 -3.73 2.86 18.65
C GLU A 125 -3.13 2.12 17.45
N SER A 126 -1.83 1.81 17.50
CA SER A 126 -1.18 1.00 16.47
C SER A 126 -1.39 -0.49 16.72
N TYR A 127 -1.47 -1.27 15.63
CA TYR A 127 -1.49 -2.72 15.68
C TYR A 127 -0.39 -3.30 14.76
N LEU A 128 0.39 -4.20 15.30
CA LEU A 128 1.38 -4.96 14.54
C LEU A 128 1.17 -6.45 14.81
N SER A 129 1.07 -7.25 13.75
CA SER A 129 0.92 -8.71 13.85
C SER A 129 2.04 -9.32 14.71
N PRO A 130 1.70 -10.17 15.69
CA PRO A 130 2.69 -10.83 16.56
C PRO A 130 3.75 -11.62 15.79
N LEU A 131 3.45 -12.04 14.56
CA LEU A 131 4.40 -12.75 13.69
C LEU A 131 5.62 -11.91 13.29
N ILE A 132 5.56 -10.57 13.43
CA ILE A 132 6.59 -9.64 12.93
C ILE A 132 7.26 -8.84 14.07
N THR A 133 6.72 -8.86 15.29
CA THR A 133 6.92 -7.83 16.33
C THR A 133 8.35 -7.53 16.74
N LYS A 134 9.18 -8.55 17.01
CA LYS A 134 10.48 -8.31 17.65
C LYS A 134 11.48 -7.63 16.74
N GLU A 135 11.59 -8.13 15.52
CA GLU A 135 12.56 -7.64 14.54
C GLU A 135 12.16 -6.26 13.98
N THR A 136 10.86 -6.00 13.82
CA THR A 136 10.37 -4.71 13.34
C THR A 136 10.58 -3.59 14.35
N VAL A 137 10.36 -3.86 15.63
CA VAL A 137 10.64 -2.88 16.70
C VAL A 137 12.13 -2.56 16.75
N ASP A 138 12.97 -3.58 16.70
CA ASP A 138 14.44 -3.40 16.65
C ASP A 138 14.87 -2.62 15.40
N TYR A 139 14.28 -2.91 14.25
CA TYR A 139 14.55 -2.19 13.01
C TYR A 139 14.09 -0.72 13.08
N LEU A 140 12.88 -0.44 13.57
CA LEU A 140 12.37 0.92 13.77
C LEU A 140 13.26 1.73 14.72
N LEU A 141 13.76 1.11 15.79
CA LEU A 141 14.64 1.76 16.75
C LEU A 141 16.02 2.08 16.15
N ARG A 142 16.58 1.17 15.36
CA ARG A 142 17.88 1.36 14.69
C ARG A 142 17.81 2.31 13.50
N SER A 143 16.71 2.35 12.77
CA SER A 143 16.56 3.08 11.50
C SER A 143 16.32 4.58 11.69
N ARG A 144 16.14 5.08 12.91
CA ARG A 144 15.99 6.53 13.17
C ARG A 144 17.14 7.36 12.61
N HIS A 145 18.31 6.77 12.38
CA HIS A 145 19.53 7.45 11.92
C HIS A 145 19.93 7.18 10.46
N HIS A 146 19.29 6.21 9.76
CA HIS A 146 19.74 5.80 8.43
C HIS A 146 18.85 6.23 7.24
N TYR A 147 17.68 6.84 7.50
CA TYR A 147 16.66 7.04 6.44
C TYR A 147 16.85 8.29 5.56
N VAL A 148 17.91 9.06 5.72
CA VAL A 148 18.13 10.27 4.89
C VAL A 148 18.68 9.95 3.49
N ALA A 149 19.09 8.72 3.19
CA ALA A 149 19.89 8.40 1.98
C ALA A 149 19.17 7.68 0.83
N GLU A 150 17.94 7.15 0.96
CA GLU A 150 17.37 6.24 -0.06
C GLU A 150 16.21 6.75 -0.91
N LYS A 151 15.77 8.00 -0.82
CA LYS A 151 14.86 8.56 -1.84
C LYS A 151 15.63 8.94 -3.11
N ARG A 152 16.14 7.93 -3.83
CA ARG A 152 16.83 8.16 -5.11
C ARG A 152 15.89 8.49 -6.25
N ILE A 153 14.61 8.12 -6.17
CA ILE A 153 13.60 8.39 -7.20
C ILE A 153 12.38 9.10 -6.60
N THR A 154 11.75 9.96 -7.41
CA THR A 154 10.51 10.66 -7.02
C THR A 154 9.31 9.69 -7.01
N ARG A 155 8.21 10.07 -6.31
CA ARG A 155 6.97 9.29 -6.33
C ARG A 155 6.50 8.99 -7.75
N ARG A 156 6.50 9.98 -8.65
CA ARG A 156 6.11 9.80 -10.06
C ARG A 156 7.02 8.81 -10.78
N GLN A 157 8.30 8.82 -10.49
CA GLN A 157 9.24 7.84 -11.02
C GLN A 157 8.96 6.43 -10.46
N GLY A 158 8.58 6.30 -9.19
CA GLY A 158 8.15 5.04 -8.59
C GLY A 158 6.92 4.43 -9.29
N GLU A 159 5.89 5.24 -9.56
CA GLU A 159 4.69 4.81 -10.30
C GLU A 159 5.06 4.32 -11.73
N ILE A 160 5.94 5.04 -12.42
CA ILE A 160 6.40 4.65 -13.76
C ILE A 160 7.21 3.36 -13.68
N LEU A 161 8.11 3.24 -12.71
CA LEU A 161 8.93 2.07 -12.50
C LEU A 161 8.07 0.82 -12.25
N GLN A 162 7.06 0.93 -11.39
CA GLN A 162 6.13 -0.16 -11.11
C GLN A 162 5.41 -0.61 -12.38
N LEU A 163 4.76 0.31 -13.10
CA LEU A 163 4.01 -0.02 -14.32
C LEU A 163 4.88 -0.66 -15.41
N LEU A 164 6.12 -0.18 -15.58
CA LEU A 164 7.08 -0.79 -16.50
C LEU A 164 7.50 -2.19 -16.04
N ALA A 165 7.68 -2.40 -14.74
CA ALA A 165 8.03 -3.70 -14.17
C ALA A 165 6.85 -4.71 -14.23
N GLU A 166 5.60 -4.22 -14.23
CA GLU A 166 4.38 -5.00 -14.54
C GLU A 166 4.27 -5.38 -16.03
N GLY A 167 5.26 -5.03 -16.85
CA GLY A 167 5.27 -5.36 -18.27
C GLY A 167 4.48 -4.40 -19.16
N LYS A 168 4.01 -3.25 -18.65
CA LYS A 168 3.31 -2.26 -19.47
C LYS A 168 4.27 -1.58 -20.43
N SER A 169 3.85 -1.41 -21.67
CA SER A 169 4.57 -0.58 -22.65
C SER A 169 4.56 0.90 -22.25
N MET A 170 5.51 1.67 -22.72
CA MET A 170 5.54 3.13 -22.48
C MET A 170 4.27 3.86 -22.92
N LYS A 171 3.56 3.34 -23.94
CA LYS A 171 2.28 3.91 -24.40
C LYS A 171 1.16 3.62 -23.41
N GLU A 172 1.08 2.40 -22.88
CA GLU A 172 0.12 2.02 -21.84
C GLU A 172 0.37 2.77 -20.53
N VAL A 173 1.64 2.88 -20.11
CA VAL A 173 2.02 3.70 -18.94
C VAL A 173 1.59 5.15 -19.14
N ALA A 174 1.81 5.71 -20.32
CA ALA A 174 1.41 7.07 -20.65
C ALA A 174 -0.11 7.27 -20.56
N ALA A 175 -0.88 6.32 -21.06
CA ALA A 175 -2.34 6.34 -20.96
C ALA A 175 -2.84 6.22 -19.51
N ILE A 176 -2.27 5.29 -18.73
CA ILE A 176 -2.62 5.10 -17.31
C ILE A 176 -2.33 6.36 -16.49
N LEU A 177 -1.22 7.04 -16.81
CA LEU A 177 -0.73 8.17 -16.03
C LEU A 177 -1.19 9.54 -16.57
N ASP A 178 -1.95 9.54 -17.65
CA ASP A 178 -2.41 10.76 -18.39
C ASP A 178 -1.25 11.69 -18.74
N VAL A 179 -0.23 11.15 -19.42
CA VAL A 179 0.93 11.89 -19.92
C VAL A 179 1.29 11.47 -21.34
N LYS A 180 2.24 12.17 -21.97
CA LYS A 180 2.75 11.77 -23.28
C LYS A 180 3.75 10.61 -23.16
N PRO A 181 3.82 9.67 -24.14
CA PRO A 181 4.81 8.58 -24.13
C PRO A 181 6.26 9.06 -24.00
N GLY A 182 6.60 10.21 -24.60
CA GLY A 182 7.93 10.83 -24.45
C GLY A 182 8.27 11.22 -23.02
N THR A 183 7.28 11.61 -22.21
CA THR A 183 7.46 11.89 -20.78
C THR A 183 7.80 10.60 -20.01
N VAL A 184 7.13 9.49 -20.34
CA VAL A 184 7.43 8.18 -19.75
C VAL A 184 8.86 7.75 -20.11
N ALA A 185 9.25 7.88 -21.39
CA ALA A 185 10.59 7.56 -21.84
C ALA A 185 11.65 8.40 -21.10
N PHE A 186 11.45 9.71 -20.96
CA PHE A 186 12.34 10.59 -20.20
C PHE A 186 12.50 10.10 -18.76
N HIS A 187 11.41 9.82 -18.05
CA HIS A 187 11.48 9.34 -16.67
C HIS A 187 12.12 7.95 -16.58
N LYS A 188 11.84 7.03 -17.51
CA LYS A 188 12.49 5.71 -17.54
C LYS A 188 14.01 5.85 -17.61
N TYR A 189 14.54 6.66 -18.51
CA TYR A 189 15.99 6.86 -18.61
C TYR A 189 16.56 7.49 -17.35
N ARG A 190 15.88 8.47 -16.76
CA ARG A 190 16.30 9.09 -15.50
C ARG A 190 16.28 8.12 -14.33
N ILE A 191 15.29 7.23 -14.25
CA ILE A 191 15.23 6.16 -13.24
C ILE A 191 16.43 5.24 -13.40
N MET A 192 16.69 4.76 -14.63
CA MET A 192 17.81 3.85 -14.92
C MET A 192 19.15 4.50 -14.57
N GLU A 193 19.36 5.75 -14.95
CA GLU A 193 20.55 6.53 -14.61
C GLU A 193 20.72 6.67 -13.08
N THR A 194 19.67 7.12 -12.38
CA THR A 194 19.70 7.37 -10.94
C THR A 194 19.96 6.10 -10.13
N LEU A 195 19.41 4.96 -10.58
CA LEU A 195 19.54 3.67 -9.89
C LEU A 195 20.73 2.83 -10.40
N GLY A 196 21.43 3.31 -11.43
CA GLY A 196 22.56 2.59 -12.05
C GLY A 196 22.13 1.34 -12.81
N LEU A 197 20.88 1.28 -13.30
CA LEU A 197 20.33 0.15 -14.05
C LEU A 197 20.64 0.30 -15.55
N LYS A 198 21.04 -0.80 -16.19
CA LYS A 198 21.42 -0.81 -17.62
C LYS A 198 20.39 -1.48 -18.52
N THR A 199 19.59 -2.38 -17.97
CA THR A 199 18.65 -3.21 -18.73
C THR A 199 17.24 -3.18 -18.13
N ASN A 200 16.22 -3.55 -18.93
CA ASN A 200 14.86 -3.72 -18.42
C ASN A 200 14.78 -4.86 -17.38
N SER A 201 15.58 -5.91 -17.54
CA SER A 201 15.62 -7.01 -16.56
C SER A 201 16.10 -6.53 -15.19
N GLU A 202 17.13 -5.68 -15.14
CA GLU A 202 17.60 -5.07 -13.89
C GLU A 202 16.54 -4.16 -13.27
N LEU A 203 15.76 -3.45 -14.10
CA LEU A 203 14.63 -2.63 -13.63
C LEU A 203 13.56 -3.48 -12.95
N ILE A 204 13.19 -4.63 -13.56
CA ILE A 204 12.22 -5.57 -12.97
C ILE A 204 12.76 -6.16 -11.68
N GLN A 205 14.03 -6.60 -11.66
CA GLN A 205 14.67 -7.14 -10.44
C GLN A 205 14.72 -6.10 -9.32
N TYR A 206 14.99 -4.84 -9.65
CA TYR A 206 14.94 -3.75 -8.69
C TYR A 206 13.53 -3.59 -8.11
N ALA A 207 12.49 -3.59 -8.96
CA ALA A 207 11.11 -3.45 -8.53
C ALA A 207 10.66 -4.60 -7.61
N LEU A 208 11.03 -5.85 -7.92
CA LEU A 208 10.78 -7.02 -7.07
C LEU A 208 11.49 -6.89 -5.72
N LYS A 209 12.79 -6.55 -5.73
CA LYS A 209 13.60 -6.41 -4.51
C LYS A 209 13.04 -5.32 -3.57
N HIS A 210 12.46 -4.28 -4.11
CA HIS A 210 11.90 -3.15 -3.34
C HIS A 210 10.39 -3.25 -3.15
N HIS A 211 9.79 -4.43 -3.40
CA HIS A 211 8.36 -4.70 -3.18
C HIS A 211 7.40 -3.73 -3.91
N LEU A 212 7.83 -3.23 -5.06
CA LEU A 212 6.99 -2.39 -5.93
C LEU A 212 6.00 -3.23 -6.76
N ILE A 213 6.36 -4.49 -7.01
CA ILE A 213 5.53 -5.52 -7.64
C ILE A 213 5.61 -6.81 -6.84
N GLY A 214 4.56 -7.64 -6.90
CA GLY A 214 4.44 -8.94 -6.25
C GLY A 214 4.79 -10.11 -7.18
#